data_5b88188a1243910b636e908fc4c88d07
#
_entry.id   5b88188a1243910b636e908fc4c88d07
#
_cell.length_a   1.000
_cell.length_b   1.000
_cell.length_c   1.000
_cell.angle_alpha   90.00
_cell.angle_beta   90.00
_cell.angle_gamma   90.00
#
_symmetry.space_group_name_H-M   'P 1'
#
loop_
_entity.id
_entity.type
_entity.pdbx_description
1 polymer ?
#
loop_
_entity_poly.entity_id
_entity_poly.type
_entity_poly.pdbx_seq_one_letter_code
_entity_poly.pdbx_strand_id
1 'polypeptide(L)'
;MSTMDTNFALDMEREERRAAGCPWRRYFARKFDFALYGLLWSLASQWGLRLNIGGSYAMLNVLSIMVGAVLMVVIEPFLLHFWGTTPGKWLFGMEIRTPNGEKLAIRTGFYRTWQVFTGGMGWVIPIWSWYRLYKSYQASTAGELPWDIDNGCHIVVHERETKWYRVLMFLFAWLLVLAAEFGISLYADLPRNTGRLTFAQYVDNCNNVLKYHELGRSMRADGSLGQGWDSEGGIITIDSATYTPEVTAETDADGYVTAVELHIDTDNVVIGTGTDVKEMLYYGYALPHEKKTMLALTDEMLQNTEDFTATLGSLTITQKVTFENCTVIGEGENRIYWPEEGKTGHYTMDLRIAEN
;
A
#
# COMPACT_ATOMS: atom_id res chain seq x y z
N MET A 1 -58.64 -20.95 -12.42
CA MET A 1 -57.39 -20.93 -11.65
C MET A 1 -57.75 -20.31 -10.29
N SER A 2 -57.71 -21.11 -9.21
CA SER A 2 -58.21 -20.69 -7.89
C SER A 2 -57.22 -19.67 -7.29
N THR A 3 -57.72 -18.71 -6.51
CA THR A 3 -56.90 -17.76 -5.73
C THR A 3 -55.90 -18.48 -4.80
N MET A 4 -56.18 -19.73 -4.45
CA MET A 4 -55.35 -20.60 -3.64
C MET A 4 -54.07 -21.06 -4.40
N ASP A 5 -54.21 -21.37 -5.71
CA ASP A 5 -53.10 -21.77 -6.57
C ASP A 5 -52.15 -20.60 -6.84
N THR A 6 -52.69 -19.38 -6.93
CA THR A 6 -51.89 -18.17 -7.16
C THR A 6 -51.10 -17.79 -5.90
N ASN A 7 -51.69 -17.91 -4.70
CA ASN A 7 -51.00 -17.65 -3.46
C ASN A 7 -49.88 -18.67 -3.19
N PHE A 8 -50.10 -19.95 -3.49
CA PHE A 8 -49.09 -20.99 -3.35
C PHE A 8 -47.90 -20.75 -4.31
N ALA A 9 -48.18 -20.38 -5.55
CA ALA A 9 -47.12 -20.05 -6.53
C ALA A 9 -46.32 -18.82 -6.10
N LEU A 10 -46.95 -17.79 -5.55
CA LEU A 10 -46.28 -16.59 -5.01
C LEU A 10 -45.41 -16.90 -3.78
N ASP A 11 -45.87 -17.77 -2.91
CA ASP A 11 -45.10 -18.17 -1.73
C ASP A 11 -43.90 -19.04 -2.12
N MET A 12 -44.05 -19.95 -3.07
CA MET A 12 -42.90 -20.71 -3.63
C MET A 12 -41.88 -19.80 -4.28
N GLU A 13 -42.31 -18.81 -5.05
CA GLU A 13 -41.40 -17.83 -5.69
C GLU A 13 -40.70 -16.96 -4.65
N ARG A 14 -41.37 -16.60 -3.54
CA ARG A 14 -40.76 -15.89 -2.42
C ARG A 14 -39.75 -16.74 -1.67
N GLU A 15 -40.01 -18.03 -1.47
CA GLU A 15 -39.08 -18.96 -0.84
C GLU A 15 -37.85 -19.18 -1.72
N GLU A 16 -37.99 -19.28 -3.04
CA GLU A 16 -36.87 -19.37 -3.97
C GLU A 16 -36.01 -18.09 -3.96
N ARG A 17 -36.64 -16.90 -3.93
CA ARG A 17 -35.92 -15.63 -3.79
C ARG A 17 -35.18 -15.51 -2.46
N ARG A 18 -35.77 -15.96 -1.33
CA ARG A 18 -35.09 -16.02 -0.03
C ARG A 18 -33.90 -16.99 -0.03
N ALA A 19 -34.07 -18.17 -0.65
CA ALA A 19 -33.00 -19.14 -0.78
C ALA A 19 -31.82 -18.61 -1.62
N ALA A 20 -32.10 -17.75 -2.62
CA ALA A 20 -31.08 -17.07 -3.43
C ALA A 20 -30.44 -15.86 -2.73
N GLY A 21 -30.94 -15.46 -1.57
CA GLY A 21 -30.50 -14.25 -0.86
C GLY A 21 -29.01 -14.23 -0.51
N CYS A 22 -28.47 -15.31 0.00
CA CYS A 22 -27.04 -15.57 0.26
C CYS A 22 -26.19 -14.35 0.68
N PRO A 23 -26.56 -13.59 1.74
CA PRO A 23 -25.94 -12.29 2.04
C PRO A 23 -24.41 -12.39 2.28
N TRP A 24 -23.94 -13.42 2.95
CA TRP A 24 -22.51 -13.63 3.21
C TRP A 24 -21.71 -13.95 1.94
N ARG A 25 -22.23 -14.77 1.04
CA ARG A 25 -21.58 -15.05 -0.24
C ARG A 25 -21.47 -13.77 -1.07
N ARG A 26 -22.53 -12.96 -1.12
CA ARG A 26 -22.52 -11.65 -1.82
C ARG A 26 -21.52 -10.69 -1.21
N TYR A 27 -21.42 -10.64 0.13
CA TYR A 27 -20.48 -9.78 0.83
C TYR A 27 -19.03 -10.15 0.54
N PHE A 28 -18.67 -11.44 0.73
CA PHE A 28 -17.30 -11.90 0.48
C PHE A 28 -16.91 -11.81 -1.00
N ALA A 29 -17.83 -12.13 -1.92
CA ALA A 29 -17.60 -11.93 -3.34
C ALA A 29 -17.31 -10.45 -3.66
N ARG A 30 -18.09 -9.53 -3.10
CA ARG A 30 -17.88 -8.09 -3.31
C ARG A 30 -16.54 -7.61 -2.72
N LYS A 31 -16.17 -8.08 -1.53
CA LYS A 31 -14.89 -7.75 -0.91
C LYS A 31 -13.73 -8.23 -1.76
N PHE A 32 -13.81 -9.44 -2.31
CA PHE A 32 -12.79 -9.98 -3.21
C PHE A 32 -12.68 -9.18 -4.51
N ASP A 33 -13.81 -8.89 -5.16
CA ASP A 33 -13.83 -8.07 -6.38
C ASP A 33 -13.18 -6.70 -6.12
N PHE A 34 -13.51 -6.08 -4.97
CA PHE A 34 -12.93 -4.78 -4.61
C PHE A 34 -11.42 -4.86 -4.36
N ALA A 35 -10.93 -5.94 -3.74
CA ALA A 35 -9.50 -6.18 -3.58
C ALA A 35 -8.79 -6.37 -4.93
N LEU A 36 -9.43 -7.04 -5.90
CA LEU A 36 -8.87 -7.14 -7.26
C LEU A 36 -8.79 -5.78 -7.97
N TYR A 37 -9.76 -4.89 -7.79
CA TYR A 37 -9.66 -3.53 -8.34
C TYR A 37 -8.57 -2.72 -7.66
N GLY A 38 -8.35 -2.90 -6.34
CA GLY A 38 -7.21 -2.36 -5.61
C GLY A 38 -5.89 -2.85 -6.19
N LEU A 39 -5.75 -4.17 -6.38
CA LEU A 39 -4.56 -4.78 -6.98
C LEU A 39 -4.28 -4.24 -8.40
N LEU A 40 -5.31 -4.07 -9.23
CA LEU A 40 -5.17 -3.46 -10.56
C LEU A 40 -4.66 -2.01 -10.46
N TRP A 41 -5.14 -1.26 -9.49
CA TRP A 41 -4.65 0.09 -9.22
C TRP A 41 -3.20 0.07 -8.75
N SER A 42 -2.84 -0.79 -7.81
CA SER A 42 -1.46 -0.94 -7.32
C SER A 42 -0.50 -1.29 -8.46
N LEU A 43 -0.88 -2.24 -9.32
CA LEU A 43 -0.11 -2.60 -10.50
C LEU A 43 0.04 -1.41 -11.47
N ALA A 44 -1.05 -0.70 -11.74
CA ALA A 44 -1.01 0.44 -12.66
C ALA A 44 -0.18 1.60 -12.10
N SER A 45 -0.38 1.96 -10.84
CA SER A 45 0.25 3.12 -10.23
C SER A 45 1.72 2.89 -9.87
N GLN A 46 2.03 1.76 -9.26
CA GLN A 46 3.37 1.50 -8.74
C GLN A 46 4.30 0.87 -9.78
N TRP A 47 3.81 -0.09 -10.55
CA TRP A 47 4.64 -0.81 -11.53
C TRP A 47 4.54 -0.24 -12.94
N GLY A 48 3.32 0.01 -13.44
CA GLY A 48 3.10 0.49 -14.81
C GLY A 48 3.48 1.95 -15.01
N LEU A 49 2.81 2.84 -14.28
CA LEU A 49 2.99 4.30 -14.40
C LEU A 49 4.10 4.84 -13.47
N ARG A 50 4.54 4.04 -12.51
CA ARG A 50 5.52 4.44 -11.49
C ARG A 50 5.18 5.78 -10.86
N LEU A 51 3.89 5.95 -10.54
CA LEU A 51 3.38 7.17 -9.92
C LEU A 51 3.90 7.24 -8.50
N ASN A 52 4.87 8.08 -8.27
CA ASN A 52 5.29 8.42 -6.93
C ASN A 52 4.38 9.56 -6.42
N ILE A 53 3.19 9.20 -5.95
CA ILE A 53 2.23 10.16 -5.41
C ILE A 53 2.66 10.44 -3.96
N GLY A 54 3.31 11.60 -3.73
CA GLY A 54 3.60 12.05 -2.37
C GLY A 54 2.30 12.35 -1.62
N GLY A 55 2.27 12.05 -0.33
CA GLY A 55 1.12 12.32 0.52
C GLY A 55 1.12 11.43 1.76
N SER A 56 0.35 11.79 2.76
CA SER A 56 0.25 10.97 3.97
C SER A 56 -0.37 9.60 3.64
N TYR A 57 0.01 8.59 4.40
CA TYR A 57 -0.49 7.22 4.25
C TYR A 57 -2.02 7.15 4.24
N ALA A 58 -2.68 8.00 5.04
CA ALA A 58 -4.14 8.11 5.08
C ALA A 58 -4.71 8.65 3.75
N MET A 59 -4.08 9.65 3.14
CA MET A 59 -4.50 10.22 1.87
C MET A 59 -4.35 9.22 0.72
N LEU A 60 -3.23 8.49 0.67
CA LEU A 60 -2.99 7.45 -0.35
C LEU A 60 -4.00 6.30 -0.24
N ASN A 61 -4.35 5.88 0.97
CA ASN A 61 -5.38 4.87 1.19
C ASN A 61 -6.76 5.35 0.72
N VAL A 62 -7.14 6.58 1.01
CA VAL A 62 -8.41 7.15 0.53
C VAL A 62 -8.42 7.22 -0.99
N LEU A 63 -7.35 7.68 -1.62
CA LEU A 63 -7.23 7.72 -3.08
C LEU A 63 -7.37 6.32 -3.69
N SER A 64 -6.70 5.32 -3.14
CA SER A 64 -6.77 3.92 -3.61
C SER A 64 -8.18 3.36 -3.50
N ILE A 65 -8.89 3.65 -2.42
CA ILE A 65 -10.31 3.28 -2.24
C ILE A 65 -11.19 3.95 -3.31
N MET A 66 -10.98 5.23 -3.56
CA MET A 66 -11.76 5.97 -4.57
C MET A 66 -11.51 5.44 -5.97
N VAL A 67 -10.25 5.21 -6.34
CA VAL A 67 -9.89 4.64 -7.65
C VAL A 67 -10.45 3.22 -7.79
N GLY A 68 -10.33 2.38 -6.76
CA GLY A 68 -10.94 1.04 -6.73
C GLY A 68 -12.45 1.08 -6.94
N ALA A 69 -13.16 2.06 -6.36
CA ALA A 69 -14.59 2.26 -6.57
C ALA A 69 -14.91 2.68 -8.03
N VAL A 70 -14.13 3.57 -8.61
CA VAL A 70 -14.28 3.96 -10.04
C VAL A 70 -14.05 2.75 -10.95
N LEU A 71 -12.97 1.99 -10.72
CA LEU A 71 -12.68 0.77 -11.48
C LEU A 71 -13.82 -0.25 -11.37
N MET A 72 -14.40 -0.42 -10.17
CA MET A 72 -15.58 -1.28 -9.99
C MET A 72 -16.75 -0.83 -10.87
N VAL A 73 -17.08 0.45 -10.86
CA VAL A 73 -18.24 0.99 -11.62
C VAL A 73 -18.01 0.86 -13.12
N VAL A 74 -16.75 0.96 -13.58
CA VAL A 74 -16.41 0.82 -15.01
C VAL A 74 -16.30 -0.65 -15.42
N ILE A 75 -15.58 -1.48 -14.69
CA ILE A 75 -15.22 -2.84 -15.12
C ILE A 75 -16.37 -3.84 -14.88
N GLU A 76 -17.07 -3.75 -13.73
CA GLU A 76 -18.11 -4.73 -13.39
C GLU A 76 -19.23 -4.85 -14.44
N PRO A 77 -19.75 -3.77 -15.06
CA PRO A 77 -20.76 -3.89 -16.13
C PRO A 77 -20.30 -4.73 -17.31
N PHE A 78 -19.04 -4.64 -17.71
CA PHE A 78 -18.49 -5.45 -18.79
C PHE A 78 -18.39 -6.91 -18.38
N LEU A 79 -17.91 -7.20 -17.14
CA LEU A 79 -17.88 -8.58 -16.64
C LEU A 79 -19.28 -9.22 -16.59
N LEU A 80 -20.28 -8.45 -16.15
CA LEU A 80 -21.67 -8.93 -16.11
C LEU A 80 -22.26 -9.15 -17.52
N HIS A 81 -21.88 -8.32 -18.49
CA HIS A 81 -22.31 -8.46 -19.86
C HIS A 81 -21.67 -9.66 -20.56
N PHE A 82 -20.34 -9.81 -20.48
CA PHE A 82 -19.64 -10.86 -21.20
C PHE A 82 -19.70 -12.22 -20.50
N TRP A 83 -19.57 -12.23 -19.16
CA TRP A 83 -19.52 -13.49 -18.38
C TRP A 83 -20.77 -13.76 -17.53
N GLY A 84 -21.59 -12.75 -17.27
CA GLY A 84 -22.74 -12.86 -16.37
C GLY A 84 -22.36 -12.91 -14.90
N THR A 85 -21.07 -12.80 -14.58
CA THR A 85 -20.53 -12.92 -13.23
C THR A 85 -19.30 -12.05 -13.05
N THR A 86 -18.83 -11.88 -11.81
CA THR A 86 -17.52 -11.30 -11.48
C THR A 86 -16.63 -12.37 -10.87
N PRO A 87 -15.29 -12.20 -10.81
CA PRO A 87 -14.40 -13.18 -10.21
C PRO A 87 -14.83 -13.60 -8.81
N GLY A 88 -15.18 -12.66 -7.94
CA GLY A 88 -15.66 -12.96 -6.58
C GLY A 88 -16.99 -13.71 -6.57
N LYS A 89 -17.94 -13.35 -7.43
CA LYS A 89 -19.21 -14.08 -7.54
C LYS A 89 -19.01 -15.49 -8.10
N TRP A 90 -18.14 -15.63 -9.08
CA TRP A 90 -17.79 -16.93 -9.66
C TRP A 90 -17.21 -17.90 -8.61
N LEU A 91 -16.31 -17.43 -7.73
CA LEU A 91 -15.78 -18.25 -6.63
C LEU A 91 -16.88 -18.86 -5.76
N PHE A 92 -17.99 -18.15 -5.56
CA PHE A 92 -19.14 -18.62 -4.77
C PHE A 92 -20.27 -19.23 -5.62
N GLY A 93 -20.04 -19.46 -6.93
CA GLY A 93 -21.04 -20.06 -7.82
C GLY A 93 -22.26 -19.20 -8.04
N MET A 94 -22.08 -17.88 -8.14
CA MET A 94 -23.15 -16.92 -8.34
C MET A 94 -23.05 -16.25 -9.72
N GLU A 95 -24.15 -16.14 -10.40
CA GLU A 95 -24.30 -15.39 -11.65
C GLU A 95 -25.45 -14.39 -11.55
N ILE A 96 -25.42 -13.38 -12.40
CA ILE A 96 -26.50 -12.39 -12.51
C ILE A 96 -27.16 -12.57 -13.87
N ARG A 97 -28.46 -12.77 -13.85
CA ARG A 97 -29.28 -13.03 -15.05
C ARG A 97 -30.51 -12.14 -15.05
N THR A 98 -31.01 -11.89 -16.25
CA THR A 98 -32.38 -11.36 -16.44
C THR A 98 -33.42 -12.46 -16.15
N PRO A 99 -34.69 -12.15 -15.99
CA PRO A 99 -35.75 -13.16 -15.82
C PRO A 99 -35.79 -14.19 -16.95
N ASN A 100 -35.37 -13.79 -18.15
CA ASN A 100 -35.31 -14.68 -19.30
C ASN A 100 -34.04 -15.57 -19.34
N GLY A 101 -33.17 -15.49 -18.31
CA GLY A 101 -31.92 -16.25 -18.25
C GLY A 101 -30.75 -15.64 -19.03
N GLU A 102 -30.94 -14.47 -19.64
CA GLU A 102 -29.91 -13.80 -20.43
C GLU A 102 -28.92 -13.02 -19.55
N LYS A 103 -27.75 -12.69 -20.11
CA LYS A 103 -26.77 -11.81 -19.47
C LYS A 103 -27.24 -10.35 -19.51
N LEU A 104 -26.78 -9.53 -18.57
CA LEU A 104 -27.17 -8.12 -18.50
C LEU A 104 -26.59 -7.32 -19.69
N ALA A 105 -27.40 -6.39 -20.22
CA ALA A 105 -26.87 -5.35 -21.10
C ALA A 105 -25.89 -4.44 -20.31
N ILE A 106 -24.85 -3.92 -20.97
CA ILE A 106 -23.82 -3.07 -20.33
C ILE A 106 -24.45 -1.89 -19.59
N ARG A 107 -25.47 -1.23 -20.20
CA ARG A 107 -26.18 -0.11 -19.59
C ARG A 107 -26.89 -0.51 -18.28
N THR A 108 -27.57 -1.63 -18.28
CA THR A 108 -28.27 -2.18 -17.09
C THR A 108 -27.24 -2.56 -16.01
N GLY A 109 -26.13 -3.20 -16.44
CA GLY A 109 -25.00 -3.52 -15.56
C GLY A 109 -24.42 -2.27 -14.88
N PHE A 110 -24.27 -1.17 -15.63
CA PHE A 110 -23.79 0.10 -15.10
C PHE A 110 -24.72 0.69 -14.04
N TYR A 111 -26.02 0.81 -14.35
CA TYR A 111 -27.01 1.33 -13.38
C TYR A 111 -27.05 0.47 -12.12
N ARG A 112 -27.04 -0.85 -12.29
CA ARG A 112 -27.02 -1.79 -11.17
C ARG A 112 -25.77 -1.60 -10.31
N THR A 113 -24.58 -1.56 -10.91
CA THR A 113 -23.31 -1.41 -10.17
C THR A 113 -23.24 -0.05 -9.47
N TRP A 114 -23.75 1.00 -10.13
CA TRP A 114 -23.87 2.32 -9.52
C TRP A 114 -24.77 2.32 -8.27
N GLN A 115 -25.94 1.68 -8.36
CA GLN A 115 -26.85 1.53 -7.21
C GLN A 115 -26.24 0.69 -6.09
N VAL A 116 -25.46 -0.35 -6.42
CA VAL A 116 -24.71 -1.12 -5.42
C VAL A 116 -23.66 -0.26 -4.74
N PHE A 117 -22.95 0.56 -5.47
CA PHE A 117 -21.93 1.45 -4.91
C PHE A 117 -22.55 2.51 -3.99
N THR A 118 -23.56 3.22 -4.46
CA THR A 118 -24.21 4.29 -3.71
C THR A 118 -25.12 3.77 -2.60
N GLY A 119 -26.02 2.88 -2.97
CA GLY A 119 -27.08 2.34 -2.09
C GLY A 119 -26.61 1.17 -1.22
N GLY A 120 -25.77 0.29 -1.75
CA GLY A 120 -25.29 -0.90 -1.07
C GLY A 120 -24.07 -0.67 -0.20
N MET A 121 -23.04 -0.01 -0.75
CA MET A 121 -21.78 0.23 -0.06
C MET A 121 -21.71 1.60 0.64
N GLY A 122 -22.66 2.51 0.36
CA GLY A 122 -22.73 3.81 1.03
C GLY A 122 -21.52 4.71 0.72
N TRP A 123 -21.07 4.76 -0.55
CA TRP A 123 -19.92 5.56 -0.98
C TRP A 123 -18.62 5.23 -0.27
N VAL A 124 -18.53 4.08 0.39
CA VAL A 124 -17.39 3.65 1.22
C VAL A 124 -17.11 4.61 2.41
N ILE A 125 -18.02 5.52 2.74
CA ILE A 125 -17.91 6.40 3.91
C ILE A 125 -18.06 5.54 5.18
N PRO A 126 -17.07 5.50 6.12
CA PRO A 126 -16.98 4.45 7.14
C PRO A 126 -18.27 4.17 7.93
N ILE A 127 -18.81 5.14 8.66
CA ILE A 127 -20.01 4.93 9.49
C ILE A 127 -21.25 4.68 8.63
N TRP A 128 -21.41 5.45 7.54
CA TRP A 128 -22.51 5.31 6.62
C TRP A 128 -22.48 3.97 5.88
N SER A 129 -21.30 3.49 5.52
CA SER A 129 -21.10 2.20 4.88
C SER A 129 -21.56 1.04 5.77
N TRP A 130 -21.28 1.07 7.07
CA TRP A 130 -21.76 0.04 8.00
C TRP A 130 -23.29 -0.01 8.08
N TYR A 131 -23.95 1.14 8.17
CA TYR A 131 -25.39 1.22 8.16
C TYR A 131 -25.98 0.68 6.84
N ARG A 132 -25.41 1.06 5.70
CA ARG A 132 -25.86 0.59 4.38
C ARG A 132 -25.61 -0.90 4.17
N LEU A 133 -24.48 -1.43 4.62
CA LEU A 133 -24.20 -2.87 4.60
C LEU A 133 -25.21 -3.67 5.44
N TYR A 134 -25.56 -3.17 6.62
CA TYR A 134 -26.58 -3.79 7.44
C TYR A 134 -27.97 -3.81 6.76
N LYS A 135 -28.37 -2.69 6.15
CA LYS A 135 -29.60 -2.63 5.35
C LYS A 135 -29.57 -3.57 4.14
N SER A 136 -28.42 -3.63 3.47
CA SER A 136 -28.20 -4.57 2.36
C SER A 136 -28.27 -6.03 2.80
N TYR A 137 -27.76 -6.33 3.99
CA TYR A 137 -27.90 -7.65 4.60
C TYR A 137 -29.37 -8.01 4.84
N GLN A 138 -30.16 -7.12 5.44
CA GLN A 138 -31.58 -7.33 5.67
C GLN A 138 -32.34 -7.54 4.34
N ALA A 139 -32.13 -6.67 3.35
CA ALA A 139 -32.77 -6.76 2.05
C ALA A 139 -32.36 -8.04 1.30
N SER A 140 -31.08 -8.44 1.39
CA SER A 140 -30.58 -9.68 0.80
C SER A 140 -31.21 -10.92 1.44
N THR A 141 -31.41 -10.93 2.77
CA THR A 141 -32.06 -12.02 3.48
C THR A 141 -33.54 -12.14 3.11
N ALA A 142 -34.16 -11.00 2.83
CA ALA A 142 -35.58 -10.96 2.34
C ALA A 142 -35.69 -11.36 0.86
N GLY A 143 -34.54 -11.39 0.11
CA GLY A 143 -34.55 -11.58 -1.34
C GLY A 143 -35.01 -10.35 -2.14
N GLU A 144 -35.03 -9.17 -1.51
CA GLU A 144 -35.58 -7.92 -2.03
C GLU A 144 -34.52 -6.82 -2.15
N LEU A 145 -33.43 -7.10 -2.89
CA LEU A 145 -32.41 -6.10 -3.11
C LEU A 145 -32.86 -5.07 -4.14
N PRO A 146 -32.89 -3.77 -3.79
CA PRO A 146 -33.41 -2.73 -4.67
C PRO A 146 -32.75 -2.71 -6.04
N TRP A 147 -31.41 -2.81 -6.10
CA TRP A 147 -30.67 -2.79 -7.36
C TRP A 147 -30.86 -4.02 -8.23
N ASP A 148 -31.31 -5.15 -7.69
CA ASP A 148 -31.68 -6.31 -8.48
C ASP A 148 -33.09 -6.16 -9.04
N ILE A 149 -34.02 -5.66 -8.22
CA ILE A 149 -35.45 -5.43 -8.60
C ILE A 149 -35.56 -4.30 -9.64
N ASP A 150 -34.95 -3.13 -9.36
CA ASP A 150 -35.04 -1.94 -10.22
C ASP A 150 -34.44 -2.17 -11.62
N ASN A 151 -33.45 -3.06 -11.72
CA ASN A 151 -32.83 -3.41 -12.99
C ASN A 151 -33.34 -4.71 -13.61
N GLY A 152 -34.44 -5.27 -13.07
CA GLY A 152 -35.06 -6.47 -13.61
C GLY A 152 -34.07 -7.65 -13.73
N CYS A 153 -33.27 -7.88 -12.69
CA CYS A 153 -32.31 -8.98 -12.67
C CYS A 153 -32.35 -9.73 -11.33
N HIS A 154 -31.80 -10.91 -11.32
CA HIS A 154 -31.70 -11.74 -10.12
C HIS A 154 -30.37 -12.48 -10.07
N ILE A 155 -30.00 -12.93 -8.88
CA ILE A 155 -28.85 -13.82 -8.73
C ILE A 155 -29.31 -15.27 -8.89
N VAL A 156 -28.61 -15.98 -9.78
CA VAL A 156 -28.68 -17.42 -9.92
C VAL A 156 -27.55 -18.03 -9.09
N VAL A 157 -27.89 -18.93 -8.19
CA VAL A 157 -26.93 -19.65 -7.35
C VAL A 157 -26.94 -21.11 -7.81
N HIS A 158 -25.78 -21.58 -8.31
CA HIS A 158 -25.68 -22.95 -8.85
C HIS A 158 -25.79 -24.02 -7.76
N GLU A 159 -25.44 -23.67 -6.52
CA GLU A 159 -25.46 -24.60 -5.40
C GLU A 159 -26.09 -23.91 -4.17
N ARG A 160 -27.16 -24.50 -3.62
CA ARG A 160 -27.88 -23.95 -2.46
C ARG A 160 -26.94 -23.80 -1.25
N GLU A 161 -26.09 -24.80 -1.01
CA GLU A 161 -25.12 -24.77 0.09
C GLU A 161 -23.72 -24.39 -0.43
N THR A 162 -22.97 -23.62 0.40
CA THR A 162 -21.58 -23.32 0.06
C THR A 162 -20.73 -24.56 0.31
N LYS A 163 -20.26 -25.20 -0.75
CA LYS A 163 -19.38 -26.35 -0.62
C LYS A 163 -18.02 -25.92 -0.05
N TRP A 164 -17.43 -26.73 0.80
CA TRP A 164 -16.17 -26.44 1.47
C TRP A 164 -15.01 -26.11 0.51
N TYR A 165 -14.96 -26.76 -0.66
CA TYR A 165 -13.93 -26.47 -1.66
C TYR A 165 -14.01 -25.03 -2.22
N ARG A 166 -15.22 -24.43 -2.30
CA ARG A 166 -15.38 -23.03 -2.72
C ARG A 166 -14.81 -22.07 -1.68
N VAL A 167 -14.96 -22.39 -0.41
CA VAL A 167 -14.34 -21.64 0.68
C VAL A 167 -12.82 -21.72 0.60
N LEU A 168 -12.27 -22.90 0.34
CA LEU A 168 -10.81 -23.06 0.14
C LEU A 168 -10.32 -22.33 -1.10
N MET A 169 -11.03 -22.41 -2.22
CA MET A 169 -10.70 -21.64 -3.42
C MET A 169 -10.70 -20.13 -3.15
N PHE A 170 -11.67 -19.63 -2.41
CA PHE A 170 -11.74 -18.23 -2.00
C PHE A 170 -10.55 -17.85 -1.12
N LEU A 171 -10.24 -18.64 -0.08
CA LEU A 171 -9.10 -18.39 0.81
C LEU A 171 -7.78 -18.41 0.05
N PHE A 172 -7.61 -19.36 -0.85
CA PHE A 172 -6.41 -19.44 -1.70
C PHE A 172 -6.30 -18.23 -2.64
N ALA A 173 -7.40 -17.87 -3.32
CA ALA A 173 -7.41 -16.69 -4.20
C ALA A 173 -7.16 -15.40 -3.42
N TRP A 174 -7.69 -15.29 -2.19
CA TRP A 174 -7.43 -14.16 -1.31
C TRP A 174 -5.96 -14.07 -0.90
N LEU A 175 -5.36 -15.22 -0.55
CA LEU A 175 -3.93 -15.30 -0.24
C LEU A 175 -3.06 -14.88 -1.44
N LEU A 176 -3.44 -15.27 -2.66
CA LEU A 176 -2.74 -14.83 -3.88
C LEU A 176 -2.82 -13.33 -4.08
N VAL A 177 -3.99 -12.69 -3.83
CA VAL A 177 -4.14 -11.24 -3.91
C VAL A 177 -3.24 -10.55 -2.88
N LEU A 178 -3.24 -11.03 -1.64
CA LEU A 178 -2.37 -10.49 -0.58
C LEU A 178 -0.88 -10.66 -0.92
N ALA A 179 -0.49 -11.81 -1.43
CA ALA A 179 0.90 -12.06 -1.85
C ALA A 179 1.30 -11.15 -3.03
N ALA A 180 0.39 -10.89 -3.97
CA ALA A 180 0.63 -9.98 -5.09
C ALA A 180 0.76 -8.53 -4.61
N GLU A 181 -0.12 -8.05 -3.73
CA GLU A 181 -0.02 -6.71 -3.12
C GLU A 181 1.30 -6.54 -2.36
N PHE A 182 1.66 -7.54 -1.55
CA PHE A 182 2.94 -7.54 -0.84
C PHE A 182 4.13 -7.52 -1.81
N GLY A 183 4.09 -8.33 -2.88
CA GLY A 183 5.14 -8.35 -3.89
C GLY A 183 5.26 -7.02 -4.66
N ILE A 184 4.14 -6.35 -4.94
CA ILE A 184 4.13 -5.02 -5.57
C ILE A 184 4.72 -3.98 -4.62
N SER A 185 4.36 -4.03 -3.33
CA SER A 185 4.91 -3.14 -2.32
C SER A 185 6.43 -3.32 -2.20
N LEU A 186 6.91 -4.56 -2.05
CA LEU A 186 8.34 -4.84 -2.04
C LEU A 186 9.06 -4.35 -3.30
N TYR A 187 8.43 -4.51 -4.48
CA TYR A 187 9.03 -4.02 -5.73
C TYR A 187 9.08 -2.49 -5.79
N ALA A 188 8.10 -1.81 -5.21
CA ALA A 188 8.07 -0.35 -5.16
C ALA A 188 9.16 0.23 -4.26
N ASP A 189 9.56 -0.52 -3.20
CA ASP A 189 10.64 -0.15 -2.30
C ASP A 189 12.04 -0.32 -2.93
N LEU A 190 12.14 -1.14 -3.99
CA LEU A 190 13.41 -1.38 -4.64
C LEU A 190 13.94 -0.14 -5.37
N PRO A 191 15.24 0.13 -5.25
CA PRO A 191 15.87 1.22 -5.99
C PRO A 191 15.68 1.03 -7.50
N ARG A 192 15.46 2.15 -8.20
CA ARG A 192 15.18 2.14 -9.64
C ARG A 192 16.40 1.80 -10.47
N ASN A 193 17.55 2.32 -10.06
CA ASN A 193 18.84 2.12 -10.73
C ASN A 193 19.63 1.08 -9.94
N THR A 194 20.22 0.10 -10.60
CA THR A 194 20.97 -1.01 -9.97
C THR A 194 22.31 -1.25 -10.65
N GLY A 195 23.27 -1.83 -9.92
CA GLY A 195 24.65 -2.02 -10.34
C GLY A 195 25.49 -0.78 -10.03
N ARG A 196 26.58 -0.57 -10.78
CA ARG A 196 27.40 0.64 -10.64
C ARG A 196 26.57 1.86 -11.04
N LEU A 197 26.41 2.80 -10.13
CA LEU A 197 25.55 3.97 -10.29
C LEU A 197 26.35 5.18 -10.76
N THR A 198 25.89 5.86 -11.78
CA THR A 198 26.36 7.24 -12.02
C THR A 198 25.85 8.15 -10.90
N PHE A 199 26.51 9.31 -10.71
CA PHE A 199 26.10 10.26 -9.67
C PHE A 199 24.61 10.67 -9.78
N ALA A 200 24.11 10.90 -11.00
CA ALA A 200 22.69 11.21 -11.24
C ALA A 200 21.73 10.07 -10.86
N GLN A 201 22.14 8.81 -11.12
CA GLN A 201 21.35 7.64 -10.74
C GLN A 201 21.33 7.43 -9.22
N TYR A 202 22.45 7.71 -8.54
CA TYR A 202 22.53 7.71 -7.10
C TYR A 202 21.57 8.75 -6.48
N VAL A 203 21.60 9.99 -6.97
CA VAL A 203 20.70 11.06 -6.52
C VAL A 203 19.22 10.68 -6.76
N ASP A 204 18.90 10.08 -7.91
CA ASP A 204 17.55 9.62 -8.22
C ASP A 204 17.09 8.52 -7.25
N ASN A 205 17.94 7.55 -6.94
CA ASN A 205 17.67 6.50 -5.96
C ASN A 205 17.45 7.10 -4.56
N CYS A 206 18.33 7.98 -4.09
CA CYS A 206 18.19 8.65 -2.79
C CYS A 206 16.88 9.44 -2.70
N ASN A 207 16.52 10.20 -3.74
CA ASN A 207 15.27 10.93 -3.78
C ASN A 207 14.05 10.00 -3.80
N ASN A 208 14.16 8.84 -4.42
CA ASN A 208 13.07 7.85 -4.39
C ASN A 208 12.85 7.33 -2.95
N VAL A 209 13.92 7.03 -2.22
CA VAL A 209 13.87 6.60 -0.81
C VAL A 209 13.28 7.71 0.06
N LEU A 210 13.84 8.91 -0.01
CA LEU A 210 13.39 10.07 0.77
C LEU A 210 11.89 10.35 0.58
N LYS A 211 11.42 10.22 -0.65
CA LYS A 211 10.02 10.43 -0.99
C LYS A 211 9.12 9.28 -0.55
N TYR A 212 9.56 8.04 -0.71
CA TYR A 212 8.78 6.85 -0.37
C TYR A 212 8.57 6.75 1.15
N HIS A 213 9.62 7.02 1.93
CA HIS A 213 9.57 6.99 3.40
C HIS A 213 9.08 8.31 4.02
N GLU A 214 8.62 9.28 3.20
CA GLU A 214 8.11 10.60 3.65
C GLU A 214 9.09 11.35 4.58
N LEU A 215 10.39 11.21 4.34
CA LEU A 215 11.43 11.74 5.22
C LEU A 215 11.57 13.27 5.21
N GLY A 216 10.70 13.98 4.50
CA GLY A 216 10.64 15.45 4.50
C GLY A 216 11.88 16.15 3.97
N ARG A 217 12.74 15.45 3.24
CA ARG A 217 14.02 15.95 2.68
C ARG A 217 14.12 15.61 1.20
N SER A 218 14.97 16.31 0.48
CA SER A 218 15.33 15.97 -0.91
C SER A 218 16.82 16.14 -1.13
N MET A 219 17.41 15.31 -1.99
CA MET A 219 18.78 15.45 -2.43
C MET A 219 18.83 16.26 -3.71
N ARG A 220 19.66 17.32 -3.74
CA ARG A 220 19.87 18.17 -4.93
C ARG A 220 20.78 17.47 -5.92
N ALA A 221 20.86 18.02 -7.12
CA ALA A 221 21.71 17.48 -8.18
C ALA A 221 23.22 17.53 -7.86
N ASP A 222 23.63 18.32 -6.88
CA ASP A 222 24.99 18.41 -6.37
C ASP A 222 25.26 17.42 -5.21
N GLY A 223 24.25 16.63 -4.80
CA GLY A 223 24.34 15.66 -3.70
C GLY A 223 24.03 16.25 -2.33
N SER A 224 23.84 17.55 -2.22
CA SER A 224 23.47 18.19 -0.95
C SER A 224 22.04 17.88 -0.54
N LEU A 225 21.79 17.69 0.75
CA LEU A 225 20.45 17.52 1.29
C LEU A 225 19.77 18.88 1.47
N GLY A 226 18.58 19.02 0.88
CA GLY A 226 17.69 20.15 1.10
C GLY A 226 16.69 19.85 2.22
N GLN A 227 16.29 20.88 2.98
CA GLN A 227 15.13 20.78 3.87
C GLN A 227 13.86 20.79 3.02
N GLY A 228 12.97 19.84 3.32
CA GLY A 228 11.56 19.82 2.94
C GLY A 228 11.22 19.95 1.46
N TRP A 229 10.19 19.25 1.07
CA TRP A 229 9.40 19.65 -0.09
C TRP A 229 8.77 21.00 0.26
N ASP A 230 8.89 22.01 -0.63
CA ASP A 230 8.09 23.22 -0.57
C ASP A 230 6.59 22.85 -0.66
N SER A 231 6.05 22.33 0.43
CA SER A 231 4.62 22.20 0.63
C SER A 231 4.17 23.50 1.29
N GLU A 232 3.63 24.43 0.49
CA GLU A 232 2.78 25.51 0.96
C GLU A 232 1.51 24.95 1.65
N GLY A 233 1.70 24.20 2.71
CA GLY A 233 0.63 23.59 3.48
C GLY A 233 1.08 23.41 4.90
N GLY A 234 0.82 24.42 5.74
CA GLY A 234 1.24 24.49 7.13
C GLY A 234 0.89 23.27 7.93
N ILE A 235 1.84 22.39 8.10
CA ILE A 235 1.91 21.45 9.21
C ILE A 235 2.89 22.05 10.18
N ILE A 236 2.45 22.24 11.43
CA ILE A 236 3.28 22.65 12.55
C ILE A 236 4.39 21.60 12.67
N THR A 237 5.55 21.87 12.14
CA THR A 237 6.77 21.18 12.50
C THR A 237 7.10 21.63 13.92
N ILE A 238 6.99 20.73 14.88
CA ILE A 238 7.64 20.91 16.18
C ILE A 238 9.13 21.00 15.85
N ASP A 239 9.71 22.14 16.12
CA ASP A 239 11.11 22.46 15.88
C ASP A 239 11.97 21.55 16.78
N SER A 240 12.17 20.30 16.37
CA SER A 240 13.23 19.47 16.91
C SER A 240 14.51 20.03 16.32
N ALA A 241 15.42 20.47 17.20
CA ALA A 241 16.69 21.09 16.90
C ALA A 241 17.34 20.45 15.65
N THR A 242 17.43 21.24 14.58
CA THR A 242 17.77 20.79 13.25
C THR A 242 19.28 20.73 13.11
N TYR A 243 19.84 19.54 13.16
CA TYR A 243 21.16 19.30 12.60
C TYR A 243 21.03 19.12 11.07
N THR A 244 22.01 19.61 10.33
CA THR A 244 22.06 19.42 8.88
C THR A 244 23.11 18.36 8.57
N PRO A 245 22.71 17.11 8.24
CA PRO A 245 23.65 16.08 7.86
C PRO A 245 24.30 16.48 6.53
N GLU A 246 25.61 16.33 6.44
CA GLU A 246 26.36 16.48 5.21
C GLU A 246 26.52 15.13 4.54
N VAL A 247 26.10 15.04 3.28
CA VAL A 247 26.26 13.83 2.46
C VAL A 247 27.18 14.15 1.31
N THR A 248 28.22 13.34 1.14
CA THR A 248 29.16 13.44 0.02
C THR A 248 29.25 12.11 -0.73
N ALA A 249 29.64 12.17 -1.99
CA ALA A 249 29.88 10.99 -2.81
C ALA A 249 31.17 11.14 -3.61
N GLU A 250 31.99 10.10 -3.61
CA GLU A 250 33.19 9.99 -4.43
C GLU A 250 32.84 9.29 -5.74
N THR A 251 33.43 9.75 -6.85
CA THR A 251 33.23 9.13 -8.16
C THR A 251 34.59 8.76 -8.78
N ASP A 252 34.56 7.69 -9.56
CA ASP A 252 35.73 7.33 -10.39
C ASP A 252 35.86 8.23 -11.63
N ALA A 253 36.91 7.96 -12.45
CA ALA A 253 37.16 8.71 -13.67
C ALA A 253 36.04 8.61 -14.73
N ASP A 254 35.23 7.58 -14.67
CA ASP A 254 34.10 7.33 -15.56
C ASP A 254 32.79 7.95 -15.03
N GLY A 255 32.81 8.56 -13.84
CA GLY A 255 31.67 9.22 -13.21
C GLY A 255 30.73 8.30 -12.44
N TYR A 256 31.18 7.08 -12.13
CA TYR A 256 30.43 6.16 -11.26
C TYR A 256 30.78 6.40 -9.79
N VAL A 257 29.79 6.33 -8.92
CA VAL A 257 29.94 6.48 -7.47
C VAL A 257 30.68 5.26 -6.91
N THR A 258 31.77 5.50 -6.19
CA THR A 258 32.61 4.48 -5.55
C THR A 258 32.53 4.49 -4.04
N ALA A 259 32.16 5.63 -3.45
CA ALA A 259 31.90 5.74 -2.03
C ALA A 259 30.86 6.83 -1.74
N VAL A 260 30.13 6.66 -0.65
CA VAL A 260 29.23 7.68 -0.10
C VAL A 260 29.55 7.85 1.39
N GLU A 261 29.48 9.09 1.86
CA GLU A 261 29.74 9.45 3.25
C GLU A 261 28.58 10.28 3.79
N LEU A 262 28.25 10.03 5.05
CA LEU A 262 27.36 10.84 5.85
C LEU A 262 28.17 11.36 7.04
N HIS A 263 28.22 12.68 7.18
CA HIS A 263 28.79 13.36 8.32
C HIS A 263 27.71 14.12 9.08
N ILE A 264 27.64 13.88 10.39
CA ILE A 264 26.82 14.63 11.32
C ILE A 264 27.74 15.22 12.37
N ASP A 265 27.70 16.52 12.52
CA ASP A 265 28.39 17.26 13.57
C ASP A 265 27.42 18.28 14.15
N THR A 266 27.20 18.21 15.47
CA THR A 266 26.21 19.07 16.10
C THR A 266 26.43 19.25 17.60
N ASP A 267 26.04 20.43 18.08
CA ASP A 267 26.13 20.82 19.49
C ASP A 267 24.74 20.94 20.11
N ASN A 268 24.63 20.54 21.38
CA ASN A 268 23.45 20.74 22.24
C ASN A 268 22.11 20.23 21.67
N VAL A 269 22.17 19.23 20.80
CA VAL A 269 21.00 18.62 20.16
C VAL A 269 20.76 17.24 20.78
N VAL A 270 19.50 16.93 21.03
CA VAL A 270 19.08 15.57 21.35
C VAL A 270 19.08 14.77 20.07
N ILE A 271 20.00 13.82 19.95
CA ILE A 271 20.13 12.98 18.75
C ILE A 271 19.61 11.58 19.06
N GLY A 272 18.63 11.16 18.27
CA GLY A 272 18.26 9.77 18.12
C GLY A 272 19.19 9.06 17.12
N THR A 273 18.77 7.89 16.67
CA THR A 273 19.60 6.98 15.84
C THR A 273 20.00 7.51 14.45
N GLY A 274 19.53 8.68 14.03
CA GLY A 274 19.83 9.23 12.70
C GLY A 274 19.38 8.32 11.54
N THR A 275 18.38 7.48 11.79
CA THR A 275 17.96 6.35 10.96
C THR A 275 17.57 6.78 9.55
N ASP A 276 16.89 7.92 9.41
CA ASP A 276 16.32 8.38 8.15
C ASP A 276 17.37 8.60 7.05
N VAL A 277 18.49 9.26 7.40
CA VAL A 277 19.55 9.56 6.44
C VAL A 277 20.42 8.33 6.17
N LYS A 278 20.58 7.46 7.18
CA LYS A 278 21.22 6.15 6.99
C LYS A 278 20.42 5.29 6.02
N GLU A 279 19.12 5.17 6.22
CA GLU A 279 18.23 4.43 5.32
C GLU A 279 18.36 4.93 3.87
N MET A 280 18.38 6.25 3.69
CA MET A 280 18.61 6.83 2.37
C MET A 280 19.90 6.33 1.72
N LEU A 281 21.03 6.27 2.44
CA LEU A 281 22.30 5.80 1.90
C LEU A 281 22.30 4.29 1.64
N TYR A 282 21.74 3.50 2.56
CA TYR A 282 21.66 2.06 2.40
C TYR A 282 20.77 1.68 1.21
N TYR A 283 19.56 2.23 1.13
CA TYR A 283 18.62 1.93 0.04
C TYR A 283 18.97 2.66 -1.26
N GLY A 284 19.60 3.82 -1.19
CA GLY A 284 19.98 4.61 -2.38
C GLY A 284 21.28 4.15 -3.05
N TYR A 285 22.25 3.64 -2.26
CA TYR A 285 23.55 3.23 -2.76
C TYR A 285 23.89 1.76 -2.48
N ALA A 286 23.89 1.31 -1.22
CA ALA A 286 24.38 -0.03 -0.89
C ALA A 286 23.52 -1.16 -1.48
N LEU A 287 22.21 -1.04 -1.36
CA LEU A 287 21.27 -2.04 -1.86
C LEU A 287 21.26 -2.17 -3.39
N PRO A 288 21.29 -1.06 -4.15
CA PRO A 288 21.37 -1.11 -5.61
C PRO A 288 22.62 -1.75 -6.15
N HIS A 289 23.73 -1.62 -5.43
CA HIS A 289 25.05 -2.04 -5.89
C HIS A 289 25.14 -3.55 -6.14
N GLU A 290 24.53 -4.36 -5.27
CA GLU A 290 24.46 -5.81 -5.43
C GLU A 290 23.05 -6.37 -5.18
N LYS A 291 22.46 -7.04 -6.17
CA LYS A 291 21.12 -7.68 -6.05
C LYS A 291 21.00 -8.71 -4.92
N LYS A 292 22.12 -9.22 -4.39
CA LYS A 292 22.17 -10.21 -3.31
C LYS A 292 22.14 -9.58 -1.91
N THR A 293 22.35 -8.28 -1.80
CA THR A 293 22.55 -7.60 -0.52
C THR A 293 21.23 -7.27 0.21
N MET A 294 20.07 -7.32 -0.47
CA MET A 294 18.77 -7.09 0.18
C MET A 294 18.52 -7.95 1.42
N LEU A 295 18.97 -9.22 1.39
CA LEU A 295 18.81 -10.14 2.52
C LEU A 295 19.95 -10.05 3.56
N ALA A 296 21.02 -9.33 3.24
CA ALA A 296 22.17 -9.17 4.10
C ALA A 296 22.18 -7.82 4.85
N LEU A 297 21.31 -6.88 4.44
CA LEU A 297 21.08 -5.66 5.20
C LEU A 297 20.23 -6.02 6.42
N THR A 298 20.84 -6.04 7.58
CA THR A 298 20.16 -6.35 8.83
C THR A 298 19.65 -5.06 9.46
N ASP A 299 18.53 -5.18 10.18
CA ASP A 299 18.02 -4.08 11.03
C ASP A 299 19.12 -3.58 11.97
N GLU A 300 20.01 -4.48 12.41
CA GLU A 300 21.16 -4.15 13.24
C GLU A 300 22.12 -3.15 12.56
N MET A 301 22.35 -3.24 11.25
CA MET A 301 23.18 -2.27 10.52
C MET A 301 22.51 -0.90 10.41
N LEU A 302 21.20 -0.88 10.14
CA LEU A 302 20.44 0.35 10.02
C LEU A 302 20.33 1.10 11.35
N GLN A 303 20.17 0.34 12.43
CA GLN A 303 19.85 0.87 13.76
C GLN A 303 21.07 0.97 14.67
N ASN A 304 22.25 0.52 14.22
CA ASN A 304 23.47 0.58 15.03
C ASN A 304 23.83 2.05 15.32
N THR A 305 24.05 2.34 16.59
CA THR A 305 24.40 3.66 17.11
C THR A 305 25.83 3.75 17.64
N GLU A 306 26.62 2.70 17.49
CA GLU A 306 27.99 2.59 17.94
C GLU A 306 28.95 2.45 16.76
N ASP A 307 30.25 2.48 17.05
CA ASP A 307 31.28 2.18 16.09
C ASP A 307 31.12 0.76 15.54
N PHE A 308 31.09 0.63 14.23
CA PHE A 308 31.10 -0.70 13.62
C PHE A 308 31.76 -0.67 12.25
N THR A 309 32.18 -1.85 11.82
CA THR A 309 32.61 -2.10 10.45
C THR A 309 32.00 -3.41 9.98
N ALA A 310 31.34 -3.37 8.83
CA ALA A 310 30.71 -4.53 8.22
C ALA A 310 31.03 -4.59 6.73
N THR A 311 30.97 -5.79 6.16
CA THR A 311 31.14 -6.01 4.73
C THR A 311 29.81 -6.48 4.14
N LEU A 312 29.34 -5.81 3.12
CA LEU A 312 28.10 -6.10 2.41
C LEU A 312 28.41 -6.35 0.93
N GLY A 313 28.66 -7.61 0.57
CA GLY A 313 29.13 -7.96 -0.78
C GLY A 313 30.49 -7.37 -1.10
N SER A 314 30.55 -6.52 -2.14
CA SER A 314 31.77 -5.77 -2.52
C SER A 314 31.93 -4.45 -1.78
N LEU A 315 31.02 -4.12 -0.86
CA LEU A 315 31.04 -2.88 -0.12
C LEU A 315 31.57 -3.07 1.30
N THR A 316 32.35 -2.12 1.77
CA THR A 316 32.71 -1.96 3.18
C THR A 316 31.95 -0.79 3.78
N ILE A 317 31.30 -1.04 4.89
CA ILE A 317 30.53 -0.06 5.68
C ILE A 317 31.30 0.20 6.96
N THR A 318 31.62 1.46 7.24
CA THR A 318 32.30 1.86 8.47
C THR A 318 31.51 3.01 9.10
N GLN A 319 31.17 2.86 10.37
CA GLN A 319 30.55 3.92 11.18
C GLN A 319 31.46 4.23 12.37
N LYS A 320 31.64 5.52 12.64
CA LYS A 320 32.29 6.03 13.84
C LYS A 320 31.38 7.04 14.51
N VAL A 321 31.26 6.94 15.82
CA VAL A 321 30.43 7.82 16.64
C VAL A 321 31.27 8.33 17.78
N THR A 322 31.35 9.66 17.94
CA THR A 322 31.99 10.27 19.10
C THR A 322 31.01 11.25 19.75
N PHE A 323 31.08 11.34 21.08
CA PHE A 323 30.24 12.28 21.83
C PHE A 323 30.97 12.76 23.07
N GLU A 324 30.76 14.04 23.41
CA GLU A 324 31.28 14.67 24.61
C GLU A 324 30.16 15.35 25.36
N ASN A 325 30.20 15.30 26.72
CA ASN A 325 29.19 15.89 27.59
C ASN A 325 27.73 15.49 27.24
N CYS A 326 27.53 14.28 26.82
CA CYS A 326 26.23 13.71 26.53
C CYS A 326 25.96 12.49 27.41
N THR A 327 24.76 12.39 27.95
CA THR A 327 24.27 11.19 28.63
C THR A 327 23.56 10.31 27.61
N VAL A 328 23.93 9.04 27.56
CA VAL A 328 23.29 8.05 26.70
C VAL A 328 22.10 7.46 27.42
N ILE A 329 20.91 7.58 26.85
CA ILE A 329 19.64 7.06 27.38
C ILE A 329 19.12 5.99 26.42
N GLY A 330 18.70 4.82 26.95
CA GLY A 330 18.20 3.71 26.17
C GLY A 330 19.29 2.78 25.65
N GLU A 331 18.87 1.72 24.95
CA GLU A 331 19.74 0.71 24.34
C GLU A 331 19.28 0.43 22.91
N GLY A 332 20.21 0.05 22.04
CA GLY A 332 19.93 -0.31 20.63
C GLY A 332 19.20 0.81 19.87
N GLU A 333 18.07 0.48 19.28
CA GLU A 333 17.23 1.37 18.45
C GLU A 333 16.69 2.60 19.19
N ASN A 334 16.52 2.49 20.49
CA ASN A 334 15.96 3.56 21.33
C ASN A 334 17.03 4.39 22.02
N ARG A 335 18.30 4.29 21.58
CA ARG A 335 19.40 5.04 22.15
C ARG A 335 19.28 6.52 21.76
N ILE A 336 19.36 7.40 22.76
CA ILE A 336 19.30 8.85 22.60
C ILE A 336 20.53 9.45 23.28
N TYR A 337 21.20 10.35 22.61
CA TYR A 337 22.28 11.18 23.16
C TYR A 337 21.69 12.49 23.64
N TRP A 338 21.74 12.68 24.95
CA TRP A 338 21.14 13.84 25.63
C TRP A 338 22.25 14.72 26.21
N PRO A 339 22.33 16.02 25.86
CA PRO A 339 23.30 16.94 26.45
C PRO A 339 23.20 16.98 27.97
N GLU A 340 24.34 16.97 28.68
CA GLU A 340 24.38 17.11 30.13
C GLU A 340 24.00 18.54 30.54
N GLU A 341 23.27 18.66 31.64
CA GLU A 341 22.81 19.97 32.14
C GLU A 341 23.98 20.87 32.47
N GLY A 342 23.98 22.10 31.94
CA GLY A 342 25.01 23.10 32.15
C GLY A 342 26.32 22.90 31.40
N LYS A 343 26.41 21.92 30.49
CA LYS A 343 27.53 21.70 29.60
C LYS A 343 27.09 21.77 28.13
N THR A 344 28.04 22.09 27.25
CA THR A 344 27.80 21.93 25.79
C THR A 344 27.99 20.48 25.41
N GLY A 345 26.92 19.80 25.04
CA GLY A 345 26.99 18.45 24.51
C GLY A 345 27.41 18.50 23.04
N HIS A 346 28.33 17.67 22.65
CA HIS A 346 28.80 17.55 21.27
C HIS A 346 28.64 16.13 20.78
N TYR A 347 28.18 15.94 19.53
CA TYR A 347 27.97 14.64 18.91
C TYR A 347 28.45 14.66 17.46
N THR A 348 29.29 13.68 17.09
CA THR A 348 29.68 13.46 15.70
C THR A 348 29.44 12.03 15.28
N MET A 349 28.99 11.84 14.05
CA MET A 349 28.84 10.54 13.42
C MET A 349 29.36 10.60 11.97
N ASP A 350 30.25 9.70 11.65
CA ASP A 350 30.75 9.45 10.29
C ASP A 350 30.33 8.07 9.84
N LEU A 351 29.54 7.99 8.77
CA LEU A 351 29.19 6.74 8.12
C LEU A 351 29.74 6.76 6.69
N ARG A 352 30.59 5.80 6.36
CA ARG A 352 31.14 5.61 5.02
C ARG A 352 30.75 4.25 4.46
N ILE A 353 30.25 4.23 3.23
CA ILE A 353 29.96 3.01 2.45
C ILE A 353 30.80 3.12 1.18
N ALA A 354 31.75 2.21 0.97
CA ALA A 354 32.69 2.27 -0.13
C ALA A 354 32.89 0.92 -0.82
N GLU A 355 33.17 0.93 -2.11
CA GLU A 355 33.65 -0.25 -2.86
C GLU A 355 35.01 -0.71 -2.31
N ASN A 356 35.21 -2.06 -2.22
CA ASN A 356 36.46 -2.68 -1.76
C ASN A 356 37.54 -2.61 -2.81
#